data_40045ec785bfa7ef22e76f9e59dbb1d7
#
_entry.id   40045ec785bfa7ef22e76f9e59dbb1d7
#
_cell.length_a   1.000
_cell.length_b   1.000
_cell.length_c   1.000
_cell.angle_alpha   90.00
_cell.angle_beta   90.00
_cell.angle_gamma   90.00
#
_symmetry.space_group_name_H-M   'P 1'
#
loop_
_entity.id
_entity.type
_entity.pdbx_description
1 polymer ?
#
loop_
_entity_poly.entity_id
_entity_poly.type
_entity_poly.pdbx_seq_one_letter_code
_entity_poly.pdbx_strand_id
1 'polypeptide(L)'
;MKRSEVLLIIAGSGRMLAEAAYNAGLPVLVLDLYADLDTRFHALEARAVQSLALEHLSPALDDLTGRYGVGQVIYGSGLEYHPEALDYLYQRFAVLGNTPAVFRSLQDKPGFFAALAELRIPFPDVSFTAPEVGSGDWLIKPMQGLGGVGLCRQHANCTPGQGVYWQKFQPGTSGSVLFLADTRVARVIGFNTQFTIELSAGLEFAFSGLINHSTLSRSQKVRMSHWLTQCVQAFALRGLNSLDFMHDGEHVYVLEINPRPSASMQLYGDALAHHMEACQGSLPEVLPKQKGFAGLQVVYADADLWIPDYFDWPDWALDRPDAGVVCRSGLPVCSIIARRSEPRQVLAVLAARRQQIFNQLMKVQ
;
A
#
# COMPACT_ATOMS: atom_id res chain seq x y z
N MET A 1 -1.72 26.16 -27.83
CA MET A 1 -1.05 25.26 -26.86
C MET A 1 -2.12 24.40 -26.24
N LYS A 2 -2.11 23.06 -26.45
CA LYS A 2 -2.94 22.16 -25.62
C LYS A 2 -2.49 22.38 -24.17
N ARG A 3 -3.40 22.77 -23.26
CA ARG A 3 -3.13 22.71 -21.83
C ARG A 3 -2.69 21.27 -21.53
N SER A 4 -1.51 21.09 -20.98
CA SER A 4 -1.11 19.77 -20.46
C SER A 4 -2.19 19.38 -19.45
N GLU A 5 -2.86 18.28 -19.70
CA GLU A 5 -3.87 17.75 -18.78
C GLU A 5 -3.17 17.42 -17.46
N VAL A 6 -3.71 17.93 -16.36
CA VAL A 6 -3.15 17.73 -15.02
C VAL A 6 -3.64 16.38 -14.50
N LEU A 7 -2.73 15.60 -13.93
CA LEU A 7 -3.05 14.35 -13.27
C LEU A 7 -3.58 14.62 -11.85
N LEU A 8 -4.71 14.03 -11.48
CA LEU A 8 -5.23 14.10 -10.12
C LEU A 8 -4.93 12.80 -9.37
N ILE A 9 -4.36 12.92 -8.19
CA ILE A 9 -4.07 11.81 -7.27
C ILE A 9 -5.05 11.86 -6.10
N ILE A 10 -5.68 10.71 -5.79
CA ILE A 10 -6.60 10.53 -4.65
C ILE A 10 -6.15 9.32 -3.84
N ALA A 11 -5.79 9.52 -2.58
CA ALA A 11 -5.29 8.43 -1.72
C ALA A 11 -5.42 8.77 -0.23
N GLY A 12 -5.25 7.79 0.64
CA GLY A 12 -5.05 8.03 2.07
C GLY A 12 -3.80 8.85 2.35
N SER A 13 -2.66 8.52 1.68
CA SER A 13 -1.48 9.39 1.51
C SER A 13 -1.12 9.43 0.04
N GLY A 14 -1.11 10.61 -0.56
CA GLY A 14 -0.82 10.85 -1.97
C GLY A 14 0.66 11.05 -2.28
N ARG A 15 1.49 11.25 -1.24
CA ARG A 15 2.90 11.64 -1.36
C ARG A 15 3.70 10.75 -2.31
N MET A 16 3.58 9.44 -2.16
CA MET A 16 4.32 8.46 -2.98
C MET A 16 4.04 8.62 -4.48
N LEU A 17 2.77 8.80 -4.83
CA LEU A 17 2.35 8.98 -6.23
C LEU A 17 2.72 10.38 -6.74
N ALA A 18 2.63 11.41 -5.88
CA ALA A 18 3.02 12.77 -6.21
C ALA A 18 4.52 12.88 -6.49
N GLU A 19 5.37 12.28 -5.64
CA GLU A 19 6.81 12.20 -5.85
C GLU A 19 7.17 11.48 -7.16
N ALA A 20 6.52 10.34 -7.44
CA ALA A 20 6.75 9.60 -8.66
C ALA A 20 6.33 10.40 -9.91
N ALA A 21 5.22 11.14 -9.85
CA ALA A 21 4.77 12.01 -10.91
C ALA A 21 5.70 13.22 -11.13
N TYR A 22 6.12 13.87 -10.04
CA TYR A 22 7.07 14.97 -10.07
C TYR A 22 8.39 14.54 -10.75
N ASN A 23 8.93 13.39 -10.36
CA ASN A 23 10.15 12.82 -10.95
C ASN A 23 9.97 12.45 -12.44
N ALA A 24 8.75 12.17 -12.87
CA ALA A 24 8.39 11.95 -14.27
C ALA A 24 8.07 13.25 -15.05
N GLY A 25 8.14 14.41 -14.40
CA GLY A 25 7.83 15.72 -15.00
C GLY A 25 6.34 15.94 -15.26
N LEU A 26 5.46 15.21 -14.57
CA LEU A 26 4.01 15.31 -14.70
C LEU A 26 3.45 16.30 -13.68
N PRO A 27 2.68 17.33 -14.10
CA PRO A 27 1.99 18.21 -13.16
C PRO A 27 0.85 17.48 -12.48
N VAL A 28 0.79 17.52 -11.14
CA VAL A 28 -0.20 16.80 -10.36
C VAL A 28 -0.93 17.68 -9.36
N LEU A 29 -2.18 17.30 -9.10
CA LEU A 29 -3.00 17.71 -7.96
C LEU A 29 -3.16 16.54 -7.02
N VAL A 30 -3.26 16.80 -5.72
CA VAL A 30 -3.44 15.74 -4.72
C VAL A 30 -4.60 16.05 -3.79
N LEU A 31 -5.46 15.04 -3.59
CA LEU A 31 -6.44 14.99 -2.50
C LEU A 31 -6.11 13.78 -1.63
N ASP A 32 -5.70 14.01 -0.39
CA ASP A 32 -5.40 12.96 0.56
C ASP A 32 -5.77 13.37 2.00
N LEU A 33 -5.45 12.55 2.98
CA LEU A 33 -5.84 12.80 4.38
C LEU A 33 -4.90 13.78 5.11
N TYR A 34 -3.72 14.09 4.57
CA TYR A 34 -2.65 14.76 5.31
C TYR A 34 -2.14 16.03 4.62
N ALA A 35 -2.01 16.03 3.29
CA ALA A 35 -1.32 17.06 2.52
C ALA A 35 0.05 17.42 3.15
N ASP A 36 0.83 16.39 3.48
CA ASP A 36 2.13 16.50 4.12
C ASP A 36 3.08 17.47 3.41
N LEU A 37 4.14 17.94 4.08
CA LEU A 37 5.11 18.88 3.53
C LEU A 37 5.67 18.44 2.17
N ASP A 38 6.07 17.19 2.06
CA ASP A 38 6.61 16.63 0.82
C ASP A 38 5.53 16.29 -0.23
N THR A 39 4.29 16.02 0.16
CA THR A 39 3.16 15.95 -0.77
C THR A 39 2.95 17.31 -1.46
N ARG A 40 2.91 18.40 -0.68
CA ARG A 40 2.76 19.76 -1.22
C ARG A 40 3.95 20.21 -2.06
N PHE A 41 5.16 19.77 -1.71
CA PHE A 41 6.36 20.07 -2.50
C PHE A 41 6.31 19.45 -3.91
N HIS A 42 5.73 18.24 -4.05
CA HIS A 42 5.69 17.53 -5.32
C HIS A 42 4.44 17.82 -6.18
N ALA A 43 3.47 18.57 -5.66
CA ALA A 43 2.21 18.84 -6.33
C ALA A 43 2.07 20.32 -6.71
N LEU A 44 1.29 20.61 -7.76
CA LEU A 44 0.83 21.98 -8.04
C LEU A 44 -0.04 22.50 -6.91
N GLU A 45 -0.89 21.63 -6.38
CA GLU A 45 -1.71 21.87 -5.20
C GLU A 45 -2.00 20.53 -4.53
N ALA A 46 -1.84 20.46 -3.20
CA ALA A 46 -2.27 19.32 -2.39
C ALA A 46 -3.24 19.82 -1.31
N ARG A 47 -4.31 19.09 -1.09
CA ARG A 47 -5.33 19.39 -0.08
C ARG A 47 -5.61 18.18 0.79
N ALA A 48 -5.65 18.42 2.10
CA ALA A 48 -6.16 17.46 3.05
C ALA A 48 -7.70 17.46 3.01
N VAL A 49 -8.28 16.25 3.00
CA VAL A 49 -9.71 16.01 3.18
C VAL A 49 -9.93 15.21 4.46
N GLN A 50 -11.09 15.38 5.08
CA GLN A 50 -11.41 14.71 6.36
C GLN A 50 -11.46 13.19 6.21
N SER A 51 -11.96 12.69 5.08
CA SER A 51 -11.92 11.28 4.69
C SER A 51 -12.05 11.18 3.17
N LEU A 52 -11.85 9.98 2.62
CA LEU A 52 -12.10 9.70 1.20
C LEU A 52 -13.55 9.35 0.89
N ALA A 53 -14.47 9.45 1.88
CA ALA A 53 -15.89 9.34 1.65
C ALA A 53 -16.37 10.43 0.68
N LEU A 54 -17.36 10.11 -0.15
CA LEU A 54 -17.82 10.99 -1.22
C LEU A 54 -18.25 12.38 -0.72
N GLU A 55 -18.87 12.44 0.46
CA GLU A 55 -19.31 13.71 1.08
C GLU A 55 -18.17 14.68 1.40
N HIS A 56 -16.97 14.16 1.76
CA HIS A 56 -15.79 14.98 2.03
C HIS A 56 -14.93 15.19 0.79
N LEU A 57 -14.93 14.23 -0.12
CA LEU A 57 -14.11 14.26 -1.33
C LEU A 57 -14.71 15.15 -2.41
N SER A 58 -16.04 15.07 -2.66
CA SER A 58 -16.66 15.72 -3.82
C SER A 58 -16.53 17.25 -3.83
N PRO A 59 -16.67 18.00 -2.69
CA PRO A 59 -16.52 19.44 -2.72
C PRO A 59 -15.09 19.89 -3.08
N ALA A 60 -14.06 19.20 -2.54
CA ALA A 60 -12.67 19.49 -2.85
C ALA A 60 -12.34 19.15 -4.31
N LEU A 61 -12.90 18.05 -4.81
CA LEU A 61 -12.76 17.62 -6.19
C LEU A 61 -13.39 18.62 -7.17
N ASP A 62 -14.61 19.09 -6.90
CA ASP A 62 -15.31 20.07 -7.74
C ASP A 62 -14.57 21.40 -7.80
N ASP A 63 -14.03 21.88 -6.68
CA ASP A 63 -13.23 23.10 -6.66
C ASP A 63 -11.91 22.95 -7.45
N LEU A 64 -11.16 21.86 -7.26
CA LEU A 64 -9.92 21.62 -8.01
C LEU A 64 -10.20 21.49 -9.51
N THR A 65 -11.20 20.70 -9.90
CA THR A 65 -11.52 20.52 -11.32
C THR A 65 -12.11 21.76 -11.98
N GLY A 66 -12.76 22.64 -11.21
CA GLY A 66 -13.23 23.95 -11.69
C GLY A 66 -12.08 24.93 -12.00
N ARG A 67 -10.93 24.78 -11.32
CA ARG A 67 -9.76 25.66 -11.49
C ARG A 67 -8.69 25.07 -12.43
N TYR A 68 -8.58 23.76 -12.49
CA TYR A 68 -7.59 23.06 -13.29
C TYR A 68 -8.23 22.11 -14.30
N GLY A 69 -7.60 21.96 -15.45
CA GLY A 69 -8.00 20.97 -16.45
C GLY A 69 -7.50 19.57 -16.05
N VAL A 70 -8.32 18.83 -15.30
CA VAL A 70 -7.99 17.45 -14.93
C VAL A 70 -8.32 16.50 -16.07
N GLY A 71 -7.31 15.79 -16.60
CA GLY A 71 -7.47 14.81 -17.67
C GLY A 71 -7.66 13.40 -17.16
N GLN A 72 -6.87 13.01 -16.18
CA GLN A 72 -6.80 11.64 -15.67
C GLN A 72 -6.74 11.64 -14.15
N VAL A 73 -7.24 10.56 -13.54
CA VAL A 73 -7.19 10.32 -12.10
C VAL A 73 -6.41 9.02 -11.82
N ILE A 74 -5.49 9.07 -10.87
CA ILE A 74 -4.86 7.88 -10.26
C ILE A 74 -5.28 7.84 -8.79
N TYR A 75 -5.59 6.67 -8.30
CA TYR A 75 -5.87 6.48 -6.88
C TYR A 75 -4.81 5.59 -6.20
N GLY A 76 -4.61 5.84 -4.90
CA GLY A 76 -3.78 5.03 -4.02
C GLY A 76 -4.61 4.26 -2.99
N SER A 77 -4.01 3.96 -1.83
CA SER A 77 -4.67 3.32 -0.70
C SER A 77 -5.75 4.20 -0.07
N GLY A 78 -6.72 3.58 0.58
CA GLY A 78 -7.79 4.25 1.34
C GLY A 78 -9.17 4.19 0.68
N LEU A 79 -9.24 4.13 -0.66
CA LEU A 79 -10.51 3.98 -1.37
C LEU A 79 -11.16 2.60 -1.18
N GLU A 80 -10.44 1.66 -0.61
CA GLU A 80 -10.96 0.34 -0.21
C GLU A 80 -12.14 0.45 0.76
N TYR A 81 -12.18 1.51 1.56
CA TYR A 81 -13.26 1.79 2.51
C TYR A 81 -14.41 2.61 1.92
N HIS A 82 -14.24 3.13 0.68
CA HIS A 82 -15.14 4.09 0.06
C HIS A 82 -15.47 3.70 -1.40
N PRO A 83 -16.12 2.54 -1.63
CA PRO A 83 -16.41 2.05 -2.98
C PRO A 83 -17.30 3.02 -3.78
N GLU A 84 -18.16 3.77 -3.11
CA GLU A 84 -19.01 4.80 -3.71
C GLU A 84 -18.21 5.99 -4.28
N ALA A 85 -17.10 6.35 -3.62
CA ALA A 85 -16.20 7.38 -4.12
C ALA A 85 -15.48 6.90 -5.39
N LEU A 86 -15.06 5.63 -5.43
CA LEU A 86 -14.45 5.05 -6.62
C LEU A 86 -15.44 4.97 -7.79
N ASP A 87 -16.70 4.57 -7.55
CA ASP A 87 -17.77 4.60 -8.57
C ASP A 87 -17.96 6.01 -9.13
N TYR A 88 -18.01 7.02 -8.26
CA TYR A 88 -18.15 8.43 -8.64
C TYR A 88 -16.99 8.92 -9.52
N LEU A 89 -15.74 8.54 -9.18
CA LEU A 89 -14.56 8.90 -9.97
C LEU A 89 -14.63 8.28 -11.38
N TYR A 90 -15.04 7.01 -11.49
CA TYR A 90 -15.16 6.32 -12.77
C TYR A 90 -16.27 6.87 -13.67
N GLN A 91 -17.31 7.50 -13.09
CA GLN A 91 -18.37 8.15 -13.86
C GLN A 91 -17.93 9.51 -14.44
N ARG A 92 -16.95 10.17 -13.83
CA ARG A 92 -16.58 11.56 -14.18
C ARG A 92 -15.24 11.70 -14.88
N PHE A 93 -14.32 10.76 -14.70
CA PHE A 93 -12.92 10.89 -15.14
C PHE A 93 -12.39 9.65 -15.84
N ALA A 94 -11.32 9.84 -16.61
CA ALA A 94 -10.49 8.75 -17.09
C ALA A 94 -9.62 8.26 -15.93
N VAL A 95 -10.08 7.22 -15.21
CA VAL A 95 -9.35 6.65 -14.05
C VAL A 95 -8.32 5.64 -14.51
N LEU A 96 -7.09 5.83 -14.09
CA LEU A 96 -5.97 4.91 -14.31
C LEU A 96 -5.86 3.96 -13.11
N GLY A 97 -6.35 2.74 -13.25
CA GLY A 97 -6.37 1.74 -12.19
C GLY A 97 -7.39 0.63 -12.43
N ASN A 98 -7.61 -0.18 -11.42
CA ASN A 98 -8.61 -1.24 -11.42
C ASN A 98 -10.02 -0.65 -11.25
N THR A 99 -11.00 -1.25 -11.90
CA THR A 99 -12.40 -0.79 -11.86
C THR A 99 -13.04 -1.05 -10.48
N PRO A 100 -14.14 -0.34 -10.14
CA PRO A 100 -14.89 -0.61 -8.92
C PRO A 100 -15.36 -2.07 -8.81
N ALA A 101 -15.67 -2.72 -9.94
CA ALA A 101 -16.03 -4.14 -9.94
C ALA A 101 -14.89 -5.05 -9.48
N VAL A 102 -13.64 -4.75 -9.89
CA VAL A 102 -12.46 -5.46 -9.43
C VAL A 102 -12.24 -5.30 -7.92
N PHE A 103 -12.42 -4.08 -7.40
CA PHE A 103 -12.34 -3.83 -5.96
C PHE A 103 -13.36 -4.66 -5.20
N ARG A 104 -14.63 -4.64 -5.63
CA ARG A 104 -15.69 -5.43 -4.98
C ARG A 104 -15.41 -6.92 -5.02
N SER A 105 -14.92 -7.46 -6.14
CA SER A 105 -14.60 -8.89 -6.25
C SER A 105 -13.45 -9.34 -5.34
N LEU A 106 -12.47 -8.48 -5.07
CA LEU A 106 -11.36 -8.79 -4.16
C LEU A 106 -11.72 -8.55 -2.68
N GLN A 107 -12.70 -7.68 -2.40
CA GLN A 107 -13.25 -7.46 -1.07
C GLN A 107 -14.25 -8.53 -0.65
N ASP A 108 -14.92 -9.18 -1.59
CA ASP A 108 -15.71 -10.39 -1.35
C ASP A 108 -14.76 -11.54 -0.99
N LYS A 109 -14.36 -11.61 0.29
CA LYS A 109 -13.41 -12.63 0.74
C LYS A 109 -13.87 -14.08 0.50
N PRO A 110 -15.17 -14.43 0.69
CA PRO A 110 -15.66 -15.76 0.27
C PRO A 110 -15.38 -16.06 -1.20
N GLY A 111 -15.76 -15.16 -2.10
CA GLY A 111 -15.55 -15.29 -3.54
C GLY A 111 -14.05 -15.29 -3.91
N PHE A 112 -13.25 -14.45 -3.27
CA PHE A 112 -11.79 -14.40 -3.48
C PHE A 112 -11.12 -15.74 -3.16
N PHE A 113 -11.36 -16.33 -1.97
CA PHE A 113 -10.75 -17.59 -1.58
C PHE A 113 -11.32 -18.80 -2.38
N ALA A 114 -12.60 -18.75 -2.77
CA ALA A 114 -13.16 -19.73 -3.69
C ALA A 114 -12.44 -19.73 -5.05
N ALA A 115 -12.18 -18.54 -5.61
CA ALA A 115 -11.43 -18.42 -6.85
C ALA A 115 -9.98 -18.93 -6.71
N LEU A 116 -9.28 -18.63 -5.61
CA LEU A 116 -7.95 -19.19 -5.36
C LEU A 116 -7.96 -20.71 -5.29
N ALA A 117 -8.98 -21.31 -4.66
CA ALA A 117 -9.13 -22.76 -4.58
C ALA A 117 -9.35 -23.40 -5.98
N GLU A 118 -10.21 -22.81 -6.82
CA GLU A 118 -10.42 -23.25 -8.21
C GLU A 118 -9.12 -23.16 -9.04
N LEU A 119 -8.34 -22.12 -8.84
CA LEU A 119 -7.03 -21.90 -9.49
C LEU A 119 -5.92 -22.79 -8.88
N ARG A 120 -6.21 -23.52 -7.81
CA ARG A 120 -5.23 -24.33 -7.04
C ARG A 120 -4.05 -23.50 -6.52
N ILE A 121 -4.33 -22.27 -6.11
CA ILE A 121 -3.37 -21.37 -5.48
C ILE A 121 -3.47 -21.55 -3.97
N PRO A 122 -2.40 -21.94 -3.27
CA PRO A 122 -2.42 -22.16 -1.84
C PRO A 122 -2.69 -20.89 -1.04
N PHE A 123 -3.51 -21.00 -0.01
CA PHE A 123 -3.78 -19.96 0.99
C PHE A 123 -3.98 -20.63 2.36
N PRO A 124 -3.80 -19.91 3.49
CA PRO A 124 -4.11 -20.47 4.81
C PRO A 124 -5.60 -20.76 4.92
N ASP A 125 -5.97 -21.79 5.71
CA ASP A 125 -7.38 -22.11 5.96
C ASP A 125 -8.16 -20.87 6.37
N VAL A 126 -9.38 -20.70 5.86
CA VAL A 126 -10.26 -19.57 6.17
C VAL A 126 -11.62 -20.08 6.65
N SER A 127 -12.23 -19.31 7.54
CA SER A 127 -13.60 -19.55 8.02
C SER A 127 -14.37 -18.23 8.07
N PHE A 128 -15.62 -18.26 7.64
CA PHE A 128 -16.55 -17.12 7.72
C PHE A 128 -17.53 -17.24 8.88
N THR A 129 -17.35 -18.29 9.69
CA THR A 129 -17.99 -18.48 10.99
C THR A 129 -16.89 -18.66 12.05
N ALA A 130 -17.14 -18.21 13.28
CA ALA A 130 -16.15 -18.29 14.35
C ALA A 130 -15.74 -19.75 14.61
N PRO A 131 -14.45 -20.11 14.44
CA PRO A 131 -13.95 -21.40 14.86
C PRO A 131 -14.04 -21.56 16.38
N GLU A 132 -14.11 -22.81 16.86
CA GLU A 132 -14.05 -23.08 18.30
C GLU A 132 -12.73 -22.56 18.88
N VAL A 133 -12.80 -21.91 20.04
CA VAL A 133 -11.62 -21.43 20.76
C VAL A 133 -10.75 -22.63 21.15
N GLY A 134 -9.47 -22.59 20.76
CA GLY A 134 -8.55 -23.73 20.97
C GLY A 134 -8.50 -24.75 19.83
N SER A 135 -9.31 -24.60 18.76
CA SER A 135 -9.24 -25.46 17.57
C SER A 135 -8.04 -25.22 16.67
N GLY A 136 -7.18 -24.29 17.05
CA GLY A 136 -5.97 -23.91 16.31
C GLY A 136 -5.61 -22.44 16.55
N ASP A 137 -4.53 -22.02 15.91
CA ASP A 137 -4.05 -20.62 15.98
C ASP A 137 -4.72 -19.81 14.84
N TRP A 138 -5.81 -19.13 15.18
CA TRP A 138 -6.61 -18.35 14.23
C TRP A 138 -6.38 -16.85 14.40
N LEU A 139 -6.39 -16.14 13.28
CA LEU A 139 -6.43 -14.69 13.22
C LEU A 139 -7.85 -14.23 12.91
N ILE A 140 -8.29 -13.17 13.58
CA ILE A 140 -9.50 -12.43 13.25
C ILE A 140 -9.07 -11.29 12.33
N LYS A 141 -9.68 -11.23 11.14
CA LYS A 141 -9.34 -10.25 10.10
C LYS A 141 -10.59 -9.50 9.67
N PRO A 142 -10.54 -8.17 9.52
CA PRO A 142 -11.64 -7.44 8.93
C PRO A 142 -11.81 -7.82 7.44
N MET A 143 -13.06 -7.86 6.95
CA MET A 143 -13.35 -8.09 5.52
C MET A 143 -12.71 -7.00 4.66
N GLN A 144 -12.70 -5.77 5.16
CA GLN A 144 -12.02 -4.63 4.58
C GLN A 144 -10.93 -4.21 5.56
N GLY A 145 -9.68 -4.28 5.17
CA GLY A 145 -8.53 -3.95 6.02
C GLY A 145 -7.41 -3.30 5.24
N LEU A 146 -6.59 -2.52 5.92
CA LEU A 146 -5.42 -1.86 5.38
C LEU A 146 -4.29 -1.88 6.43
N GLY A 147 -3.07 -2.29 6.01
CA GLY A 147 -1.87 -2.18 6.83
C GLY A 147 -1.88 -3.00 8.13
N GLY A 148 -2.70 -4.06 8.22
CA GLY A 148 -2.80 -4.91 9.41
C GLY A 148 -3.66 -4.34 10.55
N VAL A 149 -4.31 -3.21 10.34
CA VAL A 149 -5.21 -2.61 11.34
C VAL A 149 -6.43 -3.51 11.57
N GLY A 150 -6.76 -3.77 12.84
CA GLY A 150 -7.86 -4.65 13.23
C GLY A 150 -7.57 -6.15 13.10
N LEU A 151 -6.34 -6.53 12.74
CA LEU A 151 -5.89 -7.91 12.71
C LEU A 151 -5.40 -8.31 14.11
N CYS A 152 -6.00 -9.33 14.70
CA CYS A 152 -5.58 -9.85 16.01
C CYS A 152 -5.68 -11.39 16.08
N ARG A 153 -5.00 -11.99 17.06
CA ARG A 153 -5.14 -13.42 17.35
C ARG A 153 -6.48 -13.70 18.03
N GLN A 154 -7.11 -14.80 17.66
CA GLN A 154 -8.29 -15.27 18.37
C GLN A 154 -7.92 -15.83 19.74
N HIS A 155 -8.52 -15.30 20.79
CA HIS A 155 -8.41 -15.82 22.15
C HIS A 155 -9.77 -15.68 22.88
N ALA A 156 -9.91 -16.34 24.04
CA ALA A 156 -11.19 -16.43 24.75
C ALA A 156 -11.84 -15.07 25.10
N ASN A 157 -11.04 -14.02 25.25
CA ASN A 157 -11.50 -12.67 25.62
C ASN A 157 -11.64 -11.73 24.39
N CYS A 158 -11.44 -12.25 23.18
CA CYS A 158 -11.60 -11.46 21.96
C CYS A 158 -13.04 -11.54 21.48
N THR A 159 -13.75 -10.40 21.49
CA THR A 159 -15.08 -10.29 20.89
C THR A 159 -14.93 -9.73 19.49
N PRO A 160 -15.08 -10.55 18.45
CA PRO A 160 -14.96 -10.06 17.08
C PRO A 160 -16.08 -9.06 16.77
N GLY A 161 -15.72 -7.96 16.08
CA GLY A 161 -16.68 -7.01 15.53
C GLY A 161 -17.49 -7.64 14.37
N GLN A 162 -18.41 -6.87 13.82
CA GLN A 162 -19.10 -7.24 12.59
C GLN A 162 -18.15 -7.11 11.38
N GLY A 163 -18.40 -7.88 10.31
CA GLY A 163 -17.62 -7.77 9.08
C GLY A 163 -16.19 -8.31 9.21
N VAL A 164 -16.02 -9.43 9.91
CA VAL A 164 -14.74 -10.14 10.05
C VAL A 164 -14.82 -11.55 9.48
N TYR A 165 -13.66 -12.12 9.23
CA TYR A 165 -13.46 -13.53 8.93
C TYR A 165 -12.25 -14.05 9.71
N TRP A 166 -12.10 -15.37 9.77
CA TRP A 166 -10.98 -16.05 10.42
C TRP A 166 -10.05 -16.62 9.39
N GLN A 167 -8.76 -16.45 9.60
CA GLN A 167 -7.72 -17.07 8.79
C GLN A 167 -6.73 -17.76 9.73
N LYS A 168 -6.38 -19.01 9.42
CA LYS A 168 -5.39 -19.74 10.21
C LYS A 168 -4.05 -19.01 10.18
N PHE A 169 -3.43 -18.85 11.34
CA PHE A 169 -2.10 -18.22 11.40
C PHE A 169 -1.09 -19.08 10.64
N GLN A 170 -0.43 -18.47 9.69
CA GLN A 170 0.63 -19.13 8.93
C GLN A 170 1.98 -18.59 9.42
N PRO A 171 2.78 -19.41 10.14
CA PRO A 171 4.12 -19.02 10.54
C PRO A 171 5.03 -18.89 9.30
N GLY A 172 6.03 -18.01 9.40
CA GLY A 172 6.99 -17.82 8.32
C GLY A 172 7.35 -16.36 8.08
N THR A 173 7.86 -16.10 6.89
CA THR A 173 8.25 -14.76 6.44
C THR A 173 7.11 -14.12 5.64
N SER A 174 6.71 -12.93 6.06
CA SER A 174 5.78 -12.10 5.28
C SER A 174 6.47 -11.50 4.07
N GLY A 175 5.82 -11.58 2.92
CA GLY A 175 6.32 -11.02 1.68
C GLY A 175 5.22 -10.42 0.82
N SER A 176 5.64 -9.63 -0.15
CA SER A 176 4.77 -9.16 -1.21
C SER A 176 5.44 -9.24 -2.57
N VAL A 177 4.63 -9.29 -3.61
CA VAL A 177 5.09 -9.13 -4.98
C VAL A 177 4.38 -7.96 -5.62
N LEU A 178 5.16 -7.00 -6.14
CA LEU A 178 4.67 -5.89 -6.93
C LEU A 178 4.65 -6.31 -8.39
N PHE A 179 3.52 -6.10 -9.08
CA PHE A 179 3.36 -6.49 -10.47
C PHE A 179 2.45 -5.54 -11.24
N LEU A 180 2.66 -5.51 -12.56
CA LEU A 180 1.80 -4.87 -13.54
C LEU A 180 0.84 -5.89 -14.15
N ALA A 181 -0.33 -5.43 -14.52
CA ALA A 181 -1.37 -6.25 -15.16
C ALA A 181 -2.06 -5.48 -16.30
N ASP A 182 -2.47 -6.21 -17.36
CA ASP A 182 -3.19 -5.68 -18.52
C ASP A 182 -4.52 -6.41 -18.75
N THR A 183 -5.08 -7.03 -17.72
CA THR A 183 -6.24 -7.93 -17.74
C THR A 183 -5.99 -9.34 -18.30
N ARG A 184 -4.83 -9.61 -18.86
CA ARG A 184 -4.48 -10.91 -19.50
C ARG A 184 -3.28 -11.58 -18.87
N VAL A 185 -2.23 -10.80 -18.60
CA VAL A 185 -0.97 -11.31 -18.05
C VAL A 185 -0.44 -10.40 -16.96
N ALA A 186 0.39 -10.98 -16.08
CA ALA A 186 1.14 -10.26 -15.07
C ALA A 186 2.60 -10.06 -15.49
N ARG A 187 3.17 -8.89 -15.17
CA ARG A 187 4.62 -8.62 -15.23
C ARG A 187 5.12 -8.30 -13.84
N VAL A 188 5.92 -9.18 -13.27
CA VAL A 188 6.51 -8.99 -11.94
C VAL A 188 7.56 -7.90 -11.98
N ILE A 189 7.39 -6.85 -11.17
CA ILE A 189 8.39 -5.80 -10.94
C ILE A 189 9.40 -6.27 -9.91
N GLY A 190 8.93 -6.82 -8.78
CA GLY A 190 9.82 -7.33 -7.76
C GLY A 190 9.13 -8.02 -6.59
N PHE A 191 9.92 -8.80 -5.87
CA PHE A 191 9.52 -9.50 -4.65
C PHE A 191 10.13 -8.80 -3.44
N ASN A 192 9.34 -8.63 -2.41
CA ASN A 192 9.71 -7.91 -1.19
C ASN A 192 9.56 -8.81 0.04
N THR A 193 10.37 -8.57 1.04
CA THR A 193 10.10 -9.00 2.42
C THR A 193 9.44 -7.86 3.15
N GLN A 194 8.35 -8.14 3.87
CA GLN A 194 7.61 -7.18 4.67
C GLN A 194 7.91 -7.36 6.15
N PHE A 195 7.83 -6.27 6.91
CA PHE A 195 8.01 -6.25 8.35
C PHE A 195 6.73 -5.76 9.02
N THR A 196 6.41 -6.37 10.15
CA THR A 196 5.32 -5.96 11.02
C THR A 196 5.86 -5.56 12.39
N ILE A 197 5.08 -4.79 13.13
CA ILE A 197 5.37 -4.39 14.49
C ILE A 197 4.10 -4.55 15.34
N GLU A 198 4.28 -4.95 16.58
CA GLU A 198 3.23 -4.88 17.60
C GLU A 198 3.27 -3.51 18.24
N LEU A 199 2.17 -2.76 18.13
CA LEU A 199 2.03 -1.39 18.68
C LEU A 199 1.21 -1.38 19.95
N SER A 200 0.14 -2.19 19.99
CA SER A 200 -0.76 -2.35 21.15
C SER A 200 -1.65 -3.59 20.96
N ALA A 201 -2.42 -3.95 21.99
CA ALA A 201 -3.44 -4.98 21.87
C ALA A 201 -4.42 -4.64 20.72
N GLY A 202 -4.58 -5.56 19.76
CA GLY A 202 -5.37 -5.34 18.54
C GLY A 202 -4.62 -4.68 17.36
N LEU A 203 -3.32 -4.36 17.52
CA LEU A 203 -2.41 -3.90 16.47
C LEU A 203 -1.13 -4.75 16.47
N GLU A 204 -1.28 -6.07 16.54
CA GLU A 204 -0.17 -7.03 16.64
C GLU A 204 0.60 -7.20 15.34
N PHE A 205 -0.02 -6.84 14.20
CA PHE A 205 0.53 -7.05 12.88
C PHE A 205 0.56 -5.77 12.03
N ALA A 206 0.74 -4.61 12.67
CA ALA A 206 0.83 -3.34 11.96
C ALA A 206 2.01 -3.36 10.97
N PHE A 207 1.76 -2.95 9.72
CA PHE A 207 2.80 -2.84 8.70
C PHE A 207 3.87 -1.84 9.15
N SER A 208 5.12 -2.27 9.28
CA SER A 208 6.21 -1.39 9.70
C SER A 208 7.24 -1.10 8.61
N GLY A 209 7.16 -1.78 7.46
CA GLY A 209 8.08 -1.52 6.36
C GLY A 209 8.32 -2.72 5.46
N LEU A 210 9.19 -2.54 4.48
CA LEU A 210 9.56 -3.58 3.53
C LEU A 210 10.93 -3.31 2.89
N ILE A 211 11.51 -4.36 2.34
CA ILE A 211 12.74 -4.30 1.54
C ILE A 211 12.54 -5.06 0.23
N ASN A 212 13.07 -4.55 -0.88
CA ASN A 212 13.02 -5.21 -2.19
C ASN A 212 13.98 -6.41 -2.32
N HIS A 213 13.93 -7.25 -1.32
CA HIS A 213 14.68 -8.50 -1.23
C HIS A 213 13.73 -9.62 -0.85
N SER A 214 13.95 -10.81 -1.36
CA SER A 214 13.14 -11.98 -1.03
C SER A 214 13.99 -13.22 -0.98
N THR A 215 13.73 -14.08 0.00
CA THR A 215 14.36 -15.39 0.19
C THR A 215 13.70 -16.50 -0.62
N LEU A 216 12.63 -16.21 -1.40
CA LEU A 216 12.00 -17.17 -2.29
C LEU A 216 13.02 -17.75 -3.30
N SER A 217 13.00 -19.06 -3.48
CA SER A 217 13.77 -19.77 -4.50
C SER A 217 13.30 -19.35 -5.92
N ARG A 218 14.14 -19.65 -6.91
CA ARG A 218 13.78 -19.40 -8.30
C ARG A 218 12.50 -20.12 -8.72
N SER A 219 12.31 -21.36 -8.28
CA SER A 219 11.11 -22.16 -8.60
C SER A 219 9.85 -21.57 -7.96
N GLN A 220 9.93 -21.08 -6.71
CA GLN A 220 8.82 -20.39 -6.05
C GLN A 220 8.45 -19.09 -6.78
N LYS A 221 9.44 -18.28 -7.21
CA LYS A 221 9.21 -17.06 -8.00
C LYS A 221 8.54 -17.33 -9.34
N VAL A 222 8.98 -18.39 -10.04
CA VAL A 222 8.34 -18.80 -11.32
C VAL A 222 6.90 -19.24 -11.10
N ARG A 223 6.64 -20.05 -10.06
CA ARG A 223 5.30 -20.48 -9.69
C ARG A 223 4.41 -19.29 -9.34
N MET A 224 4.91 -18.36 -8.54
CA MET A 224 4.18 -17.13 -8.18
C MET A 224 3.83 -16.32 -9.43
N SER A 225 4.75 -16.16 -10.38
CA SER A 225 4.47 -15.44 -11.63
C SER A 225 3.35 -16.09 -12.45
N HIS A 226 3.25 -17.41 -12.41
CA HIS A 226 2.13 -18.14 -13.03
C HIS A 226 0.81 -17.86 -12.30
N TRP A 227 0.79 -17.96 -10.97
CA TRP A 227 -0.38 -17.65 -10.14
C TRP A 227 -0.86 -16.21 -10.35
N LEU A 228 0.07 -15.25 -10.44
CA LEU A 228 -0.27 -13.85 -10.72
C LEU A 228 -1.02 -13.71 -12.05
N THR A 229 -0.56 -14.40 -13.11
CA THR A 229 -1.25 -14.35 -14.40
C THR A 229 -2.65 -14.98 -14.31
N GLN A 230 -2.82 -16.08 -13.58
CA GLN A 230 -4.14 -16.66 -13.32
C GLN A 230 -5.05 -15.69 -12.56
N CYS A 231 -4.54 -15.02 -11.51
CA CYS A 231 -5.30 -14.00 -10.77
C CYS A 231 -5.65 -12.79 -11.66
N VAL A 232 -4.72 -12.33 -12.52
CA VAL A 232 -4.98 -11.23 -13.46
C VAL A 232 -6.17 -11.56 -14.36
N GLN A 233 -6.24 -12.79 -14.87
CA GLN A 233 -7.35 -13.24 -15.73
C GLN A 233 -8.65 -13.41 -14.96
N ALA A 234 -8.60 -14.02 -13.77
CA ALA A 234 -9.78 -14.28 -12.96
C ALA A 234 -10.44 -12.99 -12.44
N PHE A 235 -9.65 -11.99 -12.07
CA PHE A 235 -10.14 -10.73 -11.49
C PHE A 235 -10.06 -9.54 -12.45
N ALA A 236 -9.60 -9.72 -13.69
CA ALA A 236 -9.43 -8.65 -14.69
C ALA A 236 -8.54 -7.49 -14.20
N LEU A 237 -7.43 -7.79 -13.50
CA LEU A 237 -6.55 -6.80 -12.90
C LEU A 237 -5.85 -5.93 -13.94
N ARG A 238 -5.63 -4.64 -13.60
CA ARG A 238 -5.02 -3.65 -14.48
C ARG A 238 -4.07 -2.72 -13.71
N GLY A 239 -3.02 -2.24 -14.39
CA GLY A 239 -2.04 -1.34 -13.79
C GLY A 239 -1.19 -2.01 -12.72
N LEU A 240 -0.70 -1.22 -11.76
CA LEU A 240 0.05 -1.71 -10.59
C LEU A 240 -0.87 -2.38 -9.58
N ASN A 241 -0.43 -3.52 -9.11
CA ASN A 241 -1.06 -4.30 -8.05
C ASN A 241 0.02 -4.89 -7.15
N SER A 242 -0.34 -5.28 -5.93
CA SER A 242 0.51 -6.14 -5.10
C SER A 242 -0.27 -7.33 -4.58
N LEU A 243 0.42 -8.46 -4.43
CA LEU A 243 -0.08 -9.66 -3.80
C LEU A 243 0.76 -9.92 -2.56
N ASP A 244 0.10 -10.06 -1.42
CA ASP A 244 0.73 -10.36 -0.14
C ASP A 244 0.67 -11.86 0.15
N PHE A 245 1.75 -12.41 0.69
CA PHE A 245 1.89 -13.84 0.94
C PHE A 245 2.73 -14.12 2.21
N MET A 246 2.55 -15.32 2.75
CA MET A 246 3.46 -15.93 3.73
C MET A 246 4.25 -17.05 3.09
N HIS A 247 5.52 -17.25 3.50
CA HIS A 247 6.27 -18.45 3.13
C HIS A 247 7.06 -18.99 4.32
N ASP A 248 7.06 -20.33 4.47
CA ASP A 248 7.77 -21.06 5.53
C ASP A 248 9.13 -21.61 5.09
N GLY A 249 9.57 -21.25 3.88
CA GLY A 249 10.79 -21.75 3.23
C GLY A 249 10.48 -22.78 2.15
N GLU A 250 9.47 -23.62 2.33
CA GLU A 250 9.04 -24.66 1.38
C GLU A 250 7.78 -24.25 0.61
N HIS A 251 6.76 -23.80 1.33
CA HIS A 251 5.45 -23.46 0.79
C HIS A 251 5.25 -21.94 0.77
N VAL A 252 4.39 -21.49 -0.15
CA VAL A 252 3.97 -20.10 -0.26
C VAL A 252 2.44 -20.08 -0.20
N TYR A 253 1.88 -19.22 0.65
CA TYR A 253 0.46 -19.07 0.88
C TYR A 253 0.04 -17.64 0.58
N VAL A 254 -0.89 -17.47 -0.36
CA VAL A 254 -1.44 -16.16 -0.75
C VAL A 254 -2.38 -15.67 0.35
N LEU A 255 -2.26 -14.40 0.72
CA LEU A 255 -3.09 -13.77 1.73
C LEU A 255 -4.15 -12.86 1.11
N GLU A 256 -3.71 -11.92 0.24
CA GLU A 256 -4.59 -10.95 -0.39
C GLU A 256 -3.96 -10.32 -1.64
N ILE A 257 -4.80 -9.68 -2.44
CA ILE A 257 -4.38 -8.84 -3.57
C ILE A 257 -4.84 -7.40 -3.28
N ASN A 258 -3.91 -6.46 -3.40
CA ASN A 258 -4.17 -5.03 -3.33
C ASN A 258 -4.24 -4.47 -4.76
N PRO A 259 -5.44 -4.13 -5.29
CA PRO A 259 -5.62 -3.75 -6.69
C PRO A 259 -5.28 -2.27 -6.94
N ARG A 260 -4.11 -1.83 -6.52
CA ARG A 260 -3.64 -0.43 -6.57
C ARG A 260 -2.12 -0.33 -6.41
N PRO A 261 -1.54 0.84 -6.72
CA PRO A 261 -0.17 1.16 -6.30
C PRO A 261 0.00 1.01 -4.79
N SER A 262 1.02 0.26 -4.37
CA SER A 262 1.33 -0.01 -2.96
C SER A 262 2.65 0.62 -2.55
N ALA A 263 2.92 0.70 -1.25
CA ALA A 263 4.14 1.31 -0.70
C ALA A 263 5.43 0.77 -1.33
N SER A 264 5.40 -0.49 -1.79
CA SER A 264 6.55 -1.12 -2.43
C SER A 264 6.98 -0.46 -3.76
N MET A 265 6.09 0.29 -4.45
CA MET A 265 6.47 0.94 -5.70
C MET A 265 7.62 1.94 -5.54
N GLN A 266 7.78 2.55 -4.37
CA GLN A 266 8.86 3.50 -4.04
C GLN A 266 10.26 2.87 -4.09
N LEU A 267 10.33 1.55 -4.02
CA LEU A 267 11.58 0.82 -4.06
C LEU A 267 12.06 0.55 -5.51
N TYR A 268 11.19 0.83 -6.51
CA TYR A 268 11.41 0.52 -7.91
C TYR A 268 11.24 1.78 -8.77
N GLY A 269 12.21 2.03 -9.66
CA GLY A 269 12.12 3.16 -10.59
C GLY A 269 11.02 2.97 -11.65
N ASP A 270 10.53 4.08 -12.20
CA ASP A 270 9.60 4.16 -13.34
C ASP A 270 8.25 3.44 -13.15
N ALA A 271 7.94 3.03 -11.92
CA ALA A 271 6.74 2.25 -11.62
C ALA A 271 5.44 2.99 -11.98
N LEU A 272 5.41 4.32 -11.83
CA LEU A 272 4.23 5.13 -12.18
C LEU A 272 4.01 5.18 -13.70
N ALA A 273 5.06 5.39 -14.49
CA ALA A 273 4.96 5.40 -15.96
C ALA A 273 4.44 4.05 -16.47
N HIS A 274 5.01 2.96 -15.97
CA HIS A 274 4.54 1.61 -16.31
C HIS A 274 3.12 1.33 -15.81
N HIS A 275 2.69 1.91 -14.68
CA HIS A 275 1.30 1.81 -14.24
C HIS A 275 0.34 2.45 -15.25
N MET A 276 0.67 3.66 -15.71
CA MET A 276 -0.15 4.39 -16.66
C MET A 276 -0.24 3.64 -18.00
N GLU A 277 0.87 3.11 -18.50
CA GLU A 277 0.92 2.30 -19.73
C GLU A 277 0.10 1.01 -19.58
N ALA A 278 0.26 0.30 -18.45
CA ALA A 278 -0.48 -0.94 -18.16
C ALA A 278 -1.99 -0.70 -18.05
N CYS A 279 -2.41 0.44 -17.50
CA CYS A 279 -3.83 0.85 -17.49
C CYS A 279 -4.40 1.07 -18.89
N GLN A 280 -3.54 1.38 -19.86
CA GLN A 280 -3.89 1.53 -21.28
C GLN A 280 -3.74 0.22 -22.08
N GLY A 281 -3.41 -0.89 -21.40
CA GLY A 281 -3.26 -2.23 -21.99
C GLY A 281 -1.87 -2.51 -22.59
N SER A 282 -0.86 -1.69 -22.28
CA SER A 282 0.52 -1.88 -22.72
C SER A 282 1.41 -2.27 -21.54
N LEU A 283 2.03 -3.44 -21.62
CA LEU A 283 3.02 -3.88 -20.62
C LEU A 283 4.43 -3.75 -21.18
N PRO A 284 5.42 -3.35 -20.38
CA PRO A 284 6.80 -3.29 -20.82
C PRO A 284 7.31 -4.69 -21.19
N GLU A 285 8.01 -4.82 -22.31
CA GLU A 285 8.64 -6.08 -22.70
C GLU A 285 9.73 -6.49 -21.71
N VAL A 286 10.52 -5.52 -21.26
CA VAL A 286 11.62 -5.71 -20.31
C VAL A 286 11.52 -4.66 -19.23
N LEU A 287 11.49 -5.09 -17.98
CA LEU A 287 11.60 -4.19 -16.82
C LEU A 287 13.07 -3.88 -16.53
N PRO A 288 13.40 -2.65 -16.12
CA PRO A 288 14.75 -2.28 -15.73
C PRO A 288 15.28 -3.20 -14.62
N LYS A 289 16.50 -3.68 -14.78
CA LYS A 289 17.17 -4.44 -13.71
C LYS A 289 17.40 -3.51 -12.51
N GLN A 290 16.94 -3.95 -11.37
CA GLN A 290 17.15 -3.23 -10.13
C GLN A 290 18.64 -3.20 -9.76
N LYS A 291 19.16 -2.00 -9.48
CA LYS A 291 20.53 -1.80 -9.01
C LYS A 291 20.52 -1.68 -7.48
N GLY A 292 21.06 -2.69 -6.80
CA GLY A 292 21.12 -2.71 -5.33
C GLY A 292 19.77 -2.98 -4.66
N PHE A 293 19.73 -2.68 -3.37
CA PHE A 293 18.56 -2.90 -2.52
C PHE A 293 18.04 -1.58 -1.95
N ALA A 294 16.73 -1.51 -1.80
CA ALA A 294 16.04 -0.39 -1.19
C ALA A 294 15.07 -0.90 -0.14
N GLY A 295 14.90 -0.16 0.94
CA GLY A 295 13.94 -0.45 1.98
C GLY A 295 13.22 0.80 2.44
N LEU A 296 11.99 0.62 2.85
CA LEU A 296 11.12 1.62 3.45
C LEU A 296 10.73 1.16 4.84
N GLN A 297 10.70 2.07 5.81
CA GLN A 297 10.21 1.80 7.16
C GLN A 297 9.32 2.93 7.63
N VAL A 298 8.20 2.59 8.25
CA VAL A 298 7.34 3.54 8.96
C VAL A 298 7.89 3.72 10.37
N VAL A 299 8.04 4.95 10.79
CA VAL A 299 8.43 5.33 12.15
C VAL A 299 7.18 5.60 12.95
N TYR A 300 6.87 4.75 13.92
CA TYR A 300 5.73 4.91 14.82
C TYR A 300 6.14 5.61 16.10
N ALA A 301 5.29 6.48 16.63
CA ALA A 301 5.51 7.17 17.89
C ALA A 301 5.41 6.19 19.08
N ASP A 302 6.45 6.11 19.90
CA ASP A 302 6.46 5.29 21.13
C ASP A 302 5.65 5.97 22.25
N ALA A 303 5.48 7.31 22.20
CA ALA A 303 4.67 8.15 23.06
C ALA A 303 4.09 9.29 22.24
N ASP A 304 3.19 10.11 22.80
CA ASP A 304 2.74 11.32 22.12
C ASP A 304 3.95 12.22 21.84
N LEU A 305 4.17 12.55 20.56
CA LEU A 305 5.29 13.37 20.08
C LEU A 305 4.73 14.62 19.40
N TRP A 306 5.28 15.77 19.71
CA TRP A 306 4.98 17.01 19.05
C TRP A 306 6.07 17.36 18.02
N ILE A 307 5.67 17.80 16.83
CA ILE A 307 6.61 18.22 15.78
C ILE A 307 6.96 19.70 16.02
N PRO A 308 8.23 20.01 16.34
CA PRO A 308 8.65 21.39 16.63
C PRO A 308 8.53 22.32 15.42
N ASP A 309 8.37 23.63 15.66
CA ASP A 309 8.23 24.64 14.62
C ASP A 309 9.43 24.70 13.65
N TYR A 310 10.60 24.30 14.11
CA TYR A 310 11.86 24.34 13.34
C TYR A 310 12.50 22.95 13.25
N PHE A 311 11.70 21.92 13.00
CA PHE A 311 12.25 20.57 12.81
C PHE A 311 12.81 20.43 11.39
N ASP A 312 14.14 20.25 11.31
CA ASP A 312 14.85 20.04 10.04
C ASP A 312 14.76 18.56 9.64
N TRP A 313 13.80 18.28 8.76
CA TRP A 313 13.59 16.93 8.25
C TRP A 313 14.74 16.51 7.33
N PRO A 314 15.41 15.37 7.61
CA PRO A 314 16.40 14.84 6.67
C PRO A 314 15.77 14.49 5.32
N ASP A 315 16.52 14.61 4.22
CA ASP A 315 16.06 14.32 2.85
C ASP A 315 15.53 12.89 2.65
N TRP A 316 15.97 11.96 3.50
CA TRP A 316 15.52 10.57 3.46
C TRP A 316 14.27 10.30 4.32
N ALA A 317 13.74 11.28 5.01
CA ALA A 317 12.45 11.23 5.69
C ALA A 317 11.33 11.60 4.71
N LEU A 318 10.27 10.84 4.72
CA LEU A 318 9.12 10.91 3.83
C LEU A 318 7.83 10.99 4.65
N ASP A 319 6.72 11.40 4.05
CA ASP A 319 5.45 11.59 4.76
C ASP A 319 5.65 12.53 5.97
N ARG A 320 6.25 13.69 5.70
CA ARG A 320 6.70 14.64 6.73
C ARG A 320 5.54 15.52 7.21
N PRO A 321 5.10 15.38 8.48
CA PRO A 321 4.04 16.23 9.02
C PRO A 321 4.49 17.67 9.20
N ASP A 322 3.50 18.58 9.28
CA ASP A 322 3.72 19.99 9.58
C ASP A 322 4.18 20.20 11.02
N ALA A 323 4.82 21.36 11.25
CA ALA A 323 5.08 21.87 12.59
C ALA A 323 3.77 21.99 13.40
N GLY A 324 3.86 21.73 14.70
CA GLY A 324 2.72 21.76 15.61
C GLY A 324 1.82 20.52 15.56
N VAL A 325 2.04 19.59 14.63
CA VAL A 325 1.30 18.32 14.60
C VAL A 325 1.69 17.45 15.79
N VAL A 326 0.70 16.85 16.45
CA VAL A 326 0.89 15.87 17.52
C VAL A 326 0.71 14.47 16.95
N CYS A 327 1.81 13.71 16.87
CA CYS A 327 1.79 12.30 16.54
C CYS A 327 1.49 11.50 17.81
N ARG A 328 0.28 10.92 17.91
CA ARG A 328 -0.12 10.12 19.07
C ARG A 328 0.65 8.82 19.14
N SER A 329 0.85 8.33 20.37
CA SER A 329 1.45 7.01 20.61
C SER A 329 0.78 5.92 19.75
N GLY A 330 1.59 5.08 19.10
CA GLY A 330 1.15 4.03 18.20
C GLY A 330 0.74 4.50 16.80
N LEU A 331 0.79 5.82 16.50
CA LEU A 331 0.53 6.33 15.14
C LEU A 331 1.84 6.62 14.38
N PRO A 332 1.81 6.62 13.03
CA PRO A 332 2.97 6.99 12.21
C PRO A 332 3.41 8.44 12.48
N VAL A 333 4.72 8.65 12.58
CA VAL A 333 5.37 9.97 12.61
C VAL A 333 5.79 10.37 11.20
N CYS A 334 6.50 9.47 10.52
CA CYS A 334 7.00 9.64 9.15
C CYS A 334 7.39 8.28 8.58
N SER A 335 7.74 8.25 7.31
CA SER A 335 8.39 7.12 6.69
C SER A 335 9.88 7.44 6.45
N ILE A 336 10.74 6.42 6.40
CA ILE A 336 12.16 6.55 6.08
C ILE A 336 12.54 5.55 5.00
N ILE A 337 13.41 5.97 4.08
CA ILE A 337 13.87 5.13 2.98
C ILE A 337 15.39 4.98 3.04
N ALA A 338 15.93 3.84 2.61
CA ALA A 338 17.36 3.61 2.47
C ALA A 338 17.66 2.80 1.21
N ARG A 339 18.83 3.07 0.59
CA ARG A 339 19.31 2.33 -0.59
C ARG A 339 20.78 1.96 -0.37
N ARG A 340 21.15 0.68 -0.59
CA ARG A 340 22.52 0.17 -0.42
C ARG A 340 22.77 -1.01 -1.39
N SER A 341 24.02 -1.45 -1.48
CA SER A 341 24.40 -2.60 -2.31
C SER A 341 23.99 -3.95 -1.71
N GLU A 342 23.72 -4.02 -0.40
CA GLU A 342 23.39 -5.24 0.32
C GLU A 342 22.14 -5.08 1.20
N PRO A 343 21.28 -6.13 1.32
CA PRO A 343 20.06 -6.06 2.14
C PRO A 343 20.33 -5.72 3.61
N ARG A 344 21.37 -6.32 4.21
CA ARG A 344 21.74 -6.09 5.62
C ARG A 344 22.12 -4.64 5.88
N GLN A 345 22.81 -4.01 4.93
CA GLN A 345 23.17 -2.59 5.02
C GLN A 345 21.94 -1.68 4.95
N VAL A 346 20.94 -2.04 4.12
CA VAL A 346 19.68 -1.30 4.08
C VAL A 346 19.01 -1.32 5.45
N LEU A 347 18.87 -2.49 6.07
CA LEU A 347 18.24 -2.64 7.38
C LEU A 347 19.00 -1.88 8.48
N ALA A 348 20.32 -1.95 8.47
CA ALA A 348 21.15 -1.21 9.44
C ALA A 348 20.97 0.31 9.30
N VAL A 349 20.89 0.82 8.07
CA VAL A 349 20.66 2.26 7.82
C VAL A 349 19.26 2.67 8.23
N LEU A 350 18.21 1.87 7.95
CA LEU A 350 16.86 2.16 8.40
C LEU A 350 16.79 2.24 9.93
N ALA A 351 17.39 1.28 10.64
CA ALA A 351 17.44 1.31 12.11
C ALA A 351 18.17 2.57 12.65
N ALA A 352 19.30 2.95 12.04
CA ALA A 352 20.03 4.17 12.43
C ALA A 352 19.22 5.44 12.15
N ARG A 353 18.53 5.53 11.01
CA ARG A 353 17.66 6.66 10.64
C ARG A 353 16.47 6.79 11.58
N ARG A 354 15.83 5.66 11.93
CA ARG A 354 14.74 5.66 12.93
C ARG A 354 15.24 6.25 14.25
N GLN A 355 16.38 5.78 14.76
CA GLN A 355 16.95 6.30 16.01
C GLN A 355 17.31 7.78 15.91
N GLN A 356 17.81 8.24 14.76
CA GLN A 356 18.13 9.65 14.52
C GLN A 356 16.87 10.53 14.61
N ILE A 357 15.74 10.15 13.98
CA ILE A 357 14.48 10.88 14.08
C ILE A 357 14.05 11.02 15.56
N PHE A 358 14.03 9.91 16.31
CA PHE A 358 13.66 9.98 17.73
C PHE A 358 14.61 10.86 18.55
N ASN A 359 15.93 10.71 18.36
CA ASN A 359 16.90 11.53 19.07
C ASN A 359 16.77 13.03 18.77
N GLN A 360 16.38 13.40 17.56
CA GLN A 360 16.15 14.79 17.18
C GLN A 360 14.86 15.33 17.78
N LEU A 361 13.75 14.56 17.70
CA LEU A 361 12.47 14.96 18.28
C LEU A 361 12.53 15.08 19.80
N MET A 362 13.18 14.13 20.48
CA MET A 362 13.30 14.14 21.96
C MET A 362 14.22 15.26 22.50
N LYS A 363 15.06 15.85 21.70
CA LYS A 363 15.92 16.99 22.14
C LYS A 363 15.18 18.30 22.22
N VAL A 364 14.00 18.39 21.62
CA VAL A 364 13.26 19.65 21.41
C VAL A 364 11.92 19.62 22.15
N GLN A 365 11.56 18.49 22.75
CA GLN A 365 10.44 18.33 23.70
C GLN A 365 10.88 18.63 25.13
#